data_adf044ff76b1a7b9eb0813414e1d9f50
#
_entry.id   adf044ff76b1a7b9eb0813414e1d9f50
#
_cell.length_a   1.000
_cell.length_b   1.000
_cell.length_c   1.000
_cell.angle_alpha   90.00
_cell.angle_beta   90.00
_cell.angle_gamma   90.00
#
_symmetry.space_group_name_H-M   'P 1'
#
loop_
_entity.id
_entity.type
_entity.pdbx_description
1 polymer ?
#
loop_
_entity_poly.entity_id
_entity_poly.type
_entity_poly.pdbx_seq_one_letter_code
_entity_poly.pdbx_strand_id
1 'polypeptide(L)'
;MSSPSNTSAGFSREGKVKRVYDVSDKEIEFEFTDRISVFDKIIPSKIPFKGETLCREGTFWLKEAEKLGFLTHFMKMTDKNKMLVKKVNIIHDYSKINHNTKNYLIPLEFICRHYVAGSLHDRIEKGKIDPKELGFGKKTVAYGEKIPELFIETSTKLEPVDRPLEKKEALSISGLTEEEYNNILETIIKVDSKMSKIVEKGGLIHVDGKKEFGMNEERTLMFIDVFGTADEDRFWDKKLYEQGQMVELSKEFVRQYYIKTGYKTELYDAREKGQPEPDIPALPENMIKQVSDLYINMYERITGEKFR
;
A
#
# COMPACT_ATOMS: atom_id res chain seq x y z
N MET A 1 -15.59 -39.07 -16.88
CA MET A 1 -15.06 -37.77 -17.31
C MET A 1 -16.00 -36.71 -16.81
N SER A 2 -15.74 -36.16 -15.65
CA SER A 2 -16.55 -35.08 -15.04
C SER A 2 -16.04 -33.74 -15.57
N SER A 3 -16.89 -33.01 -16.27
CA SER A 3 -16.63 -31.64 -16.75
C SER A 3 -16.29 -30.74 -15.58
N PRO A 4 -15.32 -29.80 -15.70
CA PRO A 4 -15.08 -28.83 -14.67
C PRO A 4 -16.31 -27.92 -14.57
N SER A 5 -16.90 -27.82 -13.40
CA SER A 5 -17.95 -26.86 -13.07
C SER A 5 -17.38 -25.45 -13.21
N ASN A 6 -17.83 -24.76 -14.25
CA ASN A 6 -17.53 -23.34 -14.48
C ASN A 6 -18.37 -22.54 -13.47
N THR A 7 -17.94 -22.46 -12.20
CA THR A 7 -18.52 -21.53 -11.24
C THR A 7 -18.05 -20.14 -11.64
N SER A 8 -18.94 -19.38 -12.27
CA SER A 8 -18.70 -17.94 -12.52
C SER A 8 -18.46 -17.27 -11.17
N ALA A 9 -17.26 -16.65 -11.02
CA ALA A 9 -16.92 -15.88 -9.83
C ALA A 9 -18.00 -14.82 -9.56
N GLY A 10 -18.61 -14.86 -8.37
CA GLY A 10 -19.63 -13.89 -7.96
C GLY A 10 -18.99 -12.57 -7.57
N PHE A 11 -19.49 -11.44 -8.08
CA PHE A 11 -19.05 -10.12 -7.63
C PHE A 11 -19.32 -9.96 -6.13
N SER A 12 -18.28 -9.71 -5.34
CA SER A 12 -18.38 -9.58 -3.89
C SER A 12 -18.33 -8.13 -3.43
N ARG A 13 -17.33 -7.37 -3.87
CA ARG A 13 -17.18 -5.96 -3.46
C ARG A 13 -16.32 -5.17 -4.44
N GLU A 14 -16.56 -3.86 -4.46
CA GLU A 14 -15.74 -2.91 -5.21
C GLU A 14 -15.03 -1.93 -4.27
N GLY A 15 -13.70 -1.93 -4.32
CA GLY A 15 -12.89 -0.90 -3.70
C GLY A 15 -12.68 0.30 -4.64
N LYS A 16 -11.90 1.28 -4.22
CA LYS A 16 -11.61 2.49 -5.01
C LYS A 16 -10.93 2.16 -6.35
N VAL A 17 -10.01 1.18 -6.35
CA VAL A 17 -9.17 0.84 -7.52
C VAL A 17 -9.14 -0.66 -7.83
N LYS A 18 -9.79 -1.48 -7.02
CA LYS A 18 -9.75 -2.95 -7.12
C LYS A 18 -11.16 -3.52 -6.93
N ARG A 19 -11.51 -4.54 -7.70
CA ARG A 19 -12.72 -5.35 -7.52
C ARG A 19 -12.35 -6.70 -6.94
N VAL A 20 -13.22 -7.25 -6.12
CA VAL A 20 -13.05 -8.55 -5.48
C VAL A 20 -14.21 -9.45 -5.87
N TYR A 21 -13.88 -10.65 -6.31
CA TYR A 21 -14.86 -11.68 -6.70
C TYR A 21 -14.69 -12.90 -5.81
N ASP A 22 -15.76 -13.43 -5.28
CA ASP A 22 -15.76 -14.72 -4.60
C ASP A 22 -15.67 -15.85 -5.64
N VAL A 23 -14.64 -16.68 -5.53
CA VAL A 23 -14.39 -17.84 -6.40
C VAL A 23 -14.83 -19.12 -5.68
N SER A 24 -14.52 -19.21 -4.39
CA SER A 24 -14.94 -20.31 -3.51
C SER A 24 -14.98 -19.82 -2.06
N ASP A 25 -15.31 -20.71 -1.12
CA ASP A 25 -15.27 -20.39 0.31
C ASP A 25 -13.85 -20.03 0.80
N LYS A 26 -12.80 -20.47 0.08
CA LYS A 26 -11.40 -20.32 0.45
C LYS A 26 -10.60 -19.40 -0.49
N GLU A 27 -11.21 -18.93 -1.58
CA GLU A 27 -10.50 -18.21 -2.64
C GLU A 27 -11.29 -17.01 -3.12
N ILE A 28 -10.58 -15.93 -3.37
CA ILE A 28 -11.10 -14.72 -4.01
C ILE A 28 -10.20 -14.32 -5.18
N GLU A 29 -10.78 -13.67 -6.18
CA GLU A 29 -10.05 -13.06 -7.28
C GLU A 29 -10.02 -11.55 -7.11
N PHE A 30 -8.83 -10.95 -7.19
CA PHE A 30 -8.64 -9.52 -7.32
C PHE A 30 -8.55 -9.11 -8.78
N GLU A 31 -9.37 -8.16 -9.20
CA GLU A 31 -9.25 -7.45 -10.46
C GLU A 31 -8.74 -6.03 -10.20
N PHE A 32 -7.54 -5.73 -10.63
CA PHE A 32 -6.97 -4.39 -10.58
C PHE A 32 -7.50 -3.57 -11.75
N THR A 33 -8.03 -2.40 -11.45
CA THR A 33 -8.67 -1.55 -12.45
C THR A 33 -7.79 -0.36 -12.82
N ASP A 34 -8.08 0.25 -13.96
CA ASP A 34 -7.42 1.48 -14.43
C ASP A 34 -7.93 2.74 -13.70
N ARG A 35 -8.78 2.57 -12.67
CA ARG A 35 -9.22 3.68 -11.82
C ARG A 35 -8.07 4.16 -10.94
N ILE A 36 -8.07 5.45 -10.64
CA ILE A 36 -7.13 6.08 -9.71
C ILE A 36 -7.88 6.92 -8.70
N SER A 37 -7.40 6.97 -7.47
CA SER A 37 -8.00 7.76 -6.40
C SER A 37 -6.93 8.55 -5.64
N VAL A 38 -7.25 9.77 -5.25
CA VAL A 38 -6.44 10.58 -4.34
C VAL A 38 -7.35 11.24 -3.30
N PHE A 39 -6.86 11.43 -2.07
CA PHE A 39 -7.63 12.04 -0.97
C PHE A 39 -9.00 11.40 -0.74
N ASP A 40 -9.08 10.07 -0.90
CA ASP A 40 -10.30 9.25 -0.81
C ASP A 40 -11.35 9.50 -1.92
N LYS A 41 -11.04 10.31 -2.93
CA LYS A 41 -11.88 10.55 -4.09
C LYS A 41 -11.39 9.74 -5.29
N ILE A 42 -12.32 9.08 -5.99
CA ILE A 42 -12.06 8.42 -7.27
C ILE A 42 -12.06 9.50 -8.35
N ILE A 43 -10.95 9.59 -9.10
CA ILE A 43 -10.83 10.51 -10.22
C ILE A 43 -11.67 9.99 -11.39
N PRO A 44 -12.45 10.83 -12.11
CA PRO A 44 -13.26 10.38 -13.24
C PRO A 44 -12.43 9.75 -14.38
N SER A 45 -11.15 10.14 -14.50
CA SER A 45 -10.23 9.62 -15.51
C SER A 45 -9.77 8.20 -15.21
N LYS A 46 -9.61 7.39 -16.25
CA LYS A 46 -8.94 6.09 -16.19
C LYS A 46 -7.50 6.21 -16.69
N ILE A 47 -6.59 5.51 -16.06
CA ILE A 47 -5.17 5.48 -16.43
C ILE A 47 -4.89 4.16 -17.17
N PRO A 48 -4.70 4.17 -18.50
CA PRO A 48 -4.46 2.96 -19.26
C PRO A 48 -3.30 2.13 -18.68
N PHE A 49 -3.49 0.82 -18.62
CA PHE A 49 -2.52 -0.17 -18.12
C PHE A 49 -2.18 -0.11 -16.62
N LYS A 50 -2.74 0.84 -15.85
CA LYS A 50 -2.49 0.93 -14.41
C LYS A 50 -2.86 -0.36 -13.68
N GLY A 51 -4.03 -0.93 -13.97
CA GLY A 51 -4.46 -2.18 -13.34
C GLY A 51 -3.50 -3.34 -13.65
N GLU A 52 -3.01 -3.45 -14.89
CA GLU A 52 -2.04 -4.47 -15.28
C GLU A 52 -0.69 -4.28 -14.56
N THR A 53 -0.15 -3.07 -14.52
CA THR A 53 1.14 -2.81 -13.84
C THR A 53 1.05 -3.15 -12.36
N LEU A 54 0.00 -2.69 -11.66
CA LEU A 54 -0.18 -2.96 -10.23
C LEU A 54 -0.33 -4.46 -9.91
N CYS A 55 -1.08 -5.20 -10.73
CA CYS A 55 -1.23 -6.65 -10.56
C CYS A 55 0.12 -7.37 -10.73
N ARG A 56 0.89 -6.99 -11.74
CA ARG A 56 2.20 -7.60 -12.03
C ARG A 56 3.26 -7.20 -11.00
N GLU A 57 3.31 -5.93 -10.57
CA GLU A 57 4.19 -5.47 -9.49
C GLU A 57 3.87 -6.18 -8.17
N GLY A 58 2.57 -6.23 -7.79
CA GLY A 58 2.14 -6.93 -6.58
C GLY A 58 2.50 -8.42 -6.63
N THR A 59 2.28 -9.08 -7.77
CA THR A 59 2.70 -10.48 -7.97
C THR A 59 4.20 -10.65 -7.82
N PHE A 60 5.00 -9.74 -8.39
CA PHE A 60 6.45 -9.77 -8.26
C PHE A 60 6.88 -9.71 -6.79
N TRP A 61 6.35 -8.76 -6.01
CA TRP A 61 6.72 -8.61 -4.60
C TRP A 61 6.25 -9.76 -3.71
N LEU A 62 5.05 -10.29 -3.94
CA LEU A 62 4.57 -11.48 -3.22
C LEU A 62 5.48 -12.67 -3.47
N LYS A 63 5.92 -12.90 -4.72
CA LYS A 63 6.90 -13.93 -5.05
C LYS A 63 8.29 -13.68 -4.45
N GLU A 64 8.74 -12.44 -4.37
CA GLU A 64 10.01 -12.10 -3.70
C GLU A 64 9.93 -12.36 -2.19
N ALA A 65 8.78 -12.13 -1.55
CA ALA A 65 8.56 -12.51 -0.15
C ALA A 65 8.58 -14.04 0.03
N GLU A 66 7.96 -14.81 -0.89
CA GLU A 66 8.00 -16.28 -0.87
C GLU A 66 9.43 -16.83 -1.02
N LYS A 67 10.27 -16.21 -1.87
CA LYS A 67 11.70 -16.57 -1.99
C LYS A 67 12.48 -16.33 -0.70
N LEU A 68 12.02 -15.45 0.19
CA LEU A 68 12.57 -15.24 1.52
C LEU A 68 12.01 -16.21 2.58
N GLY A 69 11.10 -17.11 2.19
CA GLY A 69 10.47 -18.11 3.06
C GLY A 69 9.20 -17.61 3.77
N PHE A 70 8.66 -16.45 3.39
CA PHE A 70 7.43 -15.95 3.97
C PHE A 70 6.20 -16.44 3.21
N LEU A 71 5.12 -16.74 3.94
CA LEU A 71 3.86 -17.09 3.31
C LEU A 71 3.18 -15.83 2.75
N THR A 72 2.49 -16.03 1.63
CA THR A 72 1.61 -15.02 1.04
C THR A 72 0.24 -15.62 0.75
N HIS A 73 -0.76 -14.79 0.58
CA HIS A 73 -2.07 -15.25 0.12
C HIS A 73 -2.12 -15.50 -1.40
N PHE A 74 -1.10 -15.12 -2.14
CA PHE A 74 -1.03 -15.25 -3.58
C PHE A 74 -1.07 -16.72 -4.01
N MET A 75 -1.82 -17.04 -5.06
CA MET A 75 -1.88 -18.37 -5.66
C MET A 75 -1.38 -18.34 -7.11
N LYS A 76 -1.99 -17.51 -7.94
CA LYS A 76 -1.60 -17.34 -9.35
C LYS A 76 -2.21 -16.08 -9.95
N MET A 77 -1.63 -15.61 -11.04
CA MET A 77 -2.32 -14.68 -11.93
C MET A 77 -3.34 -15.45 -12.78
N THR A 78 -4.52 -14.90 -12.92
CA THR A 78 -5.61 -15.46 -13.75
C THR A 78 -5.78 -14.69 -15.05
N ASP A 79 -5.37 -13.40 -15.06
CA ASP A 79 -5.28 -12.54 -16.23
C ASP A 79 -4.19 -11.48 -16.00
N LYS A 80 -3.93 -10.61 -16.97
CA LYS A 80 -2.90 -9.55 -16.90
C LYS A 80 -3.09 -8.62 -15.71
N ASN A 81 -4.36 -8.34 -15.36
CA ASN A 81 -4.73 -7.47 -14.24
C ASN A 81 -5.53 -8.20 -13.16
N LYS A 82 -5.46 -9.55 -13.11
CA LYS A 82 -6.19 -10.35 -12.13
C LYS A 82 -5.29 -11.37 -11.44
N MET A 83 -5.53 -11.58 -10.16
CA MET A 83 -4.88 -12.63 -9.38
C MET A 83 -5.85 -13.36 -8.47
N LEU A 84 -5.69 -14.68 -8.38
CA LEU A 84 -6.36 -15.54 -7.41
C LEU A 84 -5.53 -15.54 -6.13
N VAL A 85 -6.22 -15.34 -5.00
CA VAL A 85 -5.60 -15.31 -3.68
C VAL A 85 -6.42 -16.09 -2.67
N LYS A 86 -5.79 -16.57 -1.60
CA LYS A 86 -6.48 -17.18 -0.46
C LYS A 86 -7.38 -16.17 0.23
N LYS A 87 -8.59 -16.58 0.56
CA LYS A 87 -9.57 -15.78 1.29
C LYS A 87 -9.29 -15.84 2.78
N VAL A 88 -9.29 -14.70 3.45
CA VAL A 88 -9.30 -14.59 4.91
C VAL A 88 -10.58 -13.90 5.37
N ASN A 89 -11.02 -14.19 6.58
CA ASN A 89 -12.17 -13.55 7.19
C ASN A 89 -11.86 -12.11 7.58
N ILE A 90 -12.78 -11.20 7.31
CA ILE A 90 -12.72 -9.81 7.78
C ILE A 90 -13.64 -9.68 8.99
N ILE A 91 -13.06 -9.43 10.16
CA ILE A 91 -13.77 -9.30 11.43
C ILE A 91 -13.79 -7.83 11.84
N HIS A 92 -14.91 -7.15 11.65
CA HIS A 92 -15.06 -5.73 11.98
C HIS A 92 -15.20 -5.45 13.48
N ASP A 93 -15.73 -6.40 14.23
CA ASP A 93 -15.87 -6.31 15.69
C ASP A 93 -14.61 -6.85 16.36
N TYR A 94 -13.72 -5.95 16.74
CA TYR A 94 -12.43 -6.29 17.34
C TYR A 94 -12.56 -7.08 18.63
N SER A 95 -13.69 -7.00 19.36
CA SER A 95 -13.93 -7.79 20.56
C SER A 95 -14.03 -9.30 20.30
N LYS A 96 -14.24 -9.69 19.04
CA LYS A 96 -14.28 -11.08 18.58
C LYS A 96 -12.92 -11.63 18.14
N ILE A 97 -11.89 -10.79 18.14
CA ILE A 97 -10.53 -11.17 17.76
C ILE A 97 -9.71 -11.42 19.03
N ASN A 98 -9.04 -12.56 19.09
CA ASN A 98 -8.16 -12.91 20.19
C ASN A 98 -7.00 -13.80 19.70
N HIS A 99 -6.10 -14.17 20.61
CA HIS A 99 -4.90 -14.96 20.29
C HIS A 99 -5.16 -16.39 19.78
N ASN A 100 -6.42 -16.86 19.77
CA ASN A 100 -6.81 -18.14 19.18
C ASN A 100 -7.53 -17.98 17.83
N THR A 101 -7.83 -16.75 17.41
CA THR A 101 -8.53 -16.47 16.15
C THR A 101 -7.65 -16.86 14.97
N LYS A 102 -8.22 -17.61 14.02
CA LYS A 102 -7.54 -18.12 12.82
C LYS A 102 -8.23 -17.66 11.55
N ASN A 103 -7.54 -17.77 10.44
CA ASN A 103 -8.00 -17.41 9.12
C ASN A 103 -8.69 -16.03 9.08
N TYR A 104 -7.95 -15.00 9.48
CA TYR A 104 -8.48 -13.64 9.54
C TYR A 104 -7.47 -12.61 9.05
N LEU A 105 -8.01 -11.50 8.56
CA LEU A 105 -7.27 -10.27 8.28
C LEU A 105 -6.86 -9.65 9.62
N ILE A 106 -5.58 -9.46 9.85
CA ILE A 106 -5.08 -8.66 10.96
C ILE A 106 -5.53 -7.20 10.70
N PRO A 107 -6.33 -6.58 11.60
CA PRO A 107 -6.94 -5.28 11.35
C PRO A 107 -5.95 -4.11 11.53
N LEU A 108 -4.72 -4.31 11.10
CA LEU A 108 -3.61 -3.37 11.19
C LEU A 108 -2.97 -3.17 9.82
N GLU A 109 -2.51 -1.94 9.60
CA GLU A 109 -1.56 -1.60 8.54
C GLU A 109 -0.20 -1.30 9.16
N PHE A 110 0.86 -1.79 8.56
CA PHE A 110 2.23 -1.51 8.96
C PHE A 110 2.89 -0.64 7.91
N ILE A 111 3.32 0.53 8.30
CA ILE A 111 3.92 1.52 7.40
C ILE A 111 5.39 1.64 7.74
N CYS A 112 6.25 1.27 6.80
CA CYS A 112 7.70 1.41 6.94
C CYS A 112 8.19 2.64 6.19
N ARG A 113 9.09 3.40 6.83
CA ARG A 113 9.56 4.69 6.32
C ARG A 113 11.08 4.80 6.41
N HIS A 114 11.69 5.08 5.29
CA HIS A 114 13.14 5.34 5.17
C HIS A 114 13.46 6.83 5.15
N TYR A 115 12.48 7.66 4.77
CA TYR A 115 12.66 9.10 4.57
C TYR A 115 11.50 9.87 5.17
N VAL A 116 11.76 11.12 5.57
CA VAL A 116 10.75 12.05 6.02
C VAL A 116 9.93 12.54 4.84
N ALA A 117 8.72 11.99 4.67
CA ALA A 117 7.84 12.30 3.55
C ALA A 117 6.36 12.16 3.94
N GLY A 118 5.47 12.70 3.12
CA GLY A 118 4.01 12.56 3.26
C GLY A 118 3.50 12.92 4.65
N SER A 119 2.60 12.09 5.21
CA SER A 119 1.97 12.36 6.51
C SER A 119 2.95 12.38 7.68
N LEU A 120 4.12 11.74 7.58
CA LEU A 120 5.14 11.82 8.61
C LEU A 120 5.72 13.24 8.68
N HIS A 121 6.07 13.83 7.53
CA HIS A 121 6.52 15.21 7.48
C HIS A 121 5.48 16.18 8.05
N ASP A 122 4.21 16.04 7.63
CA ASP A 122 3.11 16.89 8.14
C ASP A 122 2.94 16.78 9.66
N ARG A 123 3.16 15.59 10.24
CA ARG A 123 3.08 15.38 11.70
C ARG A 123 4.26 15.99 12.46
N ILE A 124 5.44 15.93 11.88
CA ILE A 124 6.63 16.59 12.45
C ILE A 124 6.46 18.11 12.45
N GLU A 125 6.05 18.70 11.31
CA GLU A 125 5.78 20.14 11.19
C GLU A 125 4.72 20.63 12.17
N LYS A 126 3.72 19.80 12.48
CA LYS A 126 2.68 20.08 13.46
C LYS A 126 3.09 19.79 14.92
N GLY A 127 4.33 19.38 15.15
CA GLY A 127 4.83 19.01 16.48
C GLY A 127 4.19 17.79 17.11
N LYS A 128 3.57 16.91 16.30
CA LYS A 128 2.93 15.67 16.77
C LYS A 128 3.93 14.51 16.92
N ILE A 129 5.10 14.62 16.33
CA ILE A 129 6.21 13.67 16.43
C ILE A 129 7.48 14.48 16.65
N ASP A 130 8.22 14.17 17.71
CA ASP A 130 9.57 14.74 17.90
C ASP A 130 10.55 14.00 16.98
N PRO A 131 11.33 14.70 16.14
CA PRO A 131 12.37 14.07 15.32
C PRO A 131 13.33 13.16 16.10
N LYS A 132 13.50 13.38 17.38
CA LYS A 132 14.32 12.51 18.24
C LYS A 132 13.76 11.11 18.38
N GLU A 133 12.44 10.92 18.32
CA GLU A 133 11.79 9.60 18.33
C GLU A 133 12.13 8.79 17.08
N LEU A 134 12.54 9.47 16.00
CA LEU A 134 12.99 8.89 14.75
C LEU A 134 14.52 8.70 14.69
N GLY A 135 15.22 8.94 15.80
CA GLY A 135 16.68 8.83 15.89
C GLY A 135 17.47 10.05 15.39
N PHE A 136 16.82 11.17 15.07
CA PHE A 136 17.52 12.37 14.68
C PHE A 136 18.15 13.08 15.90
N GLY A 137 19.40 13.51 15.77
CA GLY A 137 20.09 14.29 16.81
C GLY A 137 19.68 15.77 16.87
N LYS A 138 18.69 16.20 16.09
CA LYS A 138 18.26 17.59 15.92
C LYS A 138 16.73 17.69 16.01
N LYS A 139 16.22 18.91 16.28
CA LYS A 139 14.78 19.18 16.44
C LYS A 139 14.05 19.47 15.13
N THR A 140 14.76 19.85 14.08
CA THR A 140 14.18 20.18 12.77
C THR A 140 14.74 19.24 11.72
N VAL A 141 13.86 18.64 10.92
CA VAL A 141 14.20 17.78 9.79
C VAL A 141 13.45 18.25 8.56
N ALA A 142 14.10 18.16 7.41
CA ALA A 142 13.51 18.58 6.14
C ALA A 142 12.73 17.44 5.47
N TYR A 143 11.79 17.81 4.59
CA TYR A 143 11.21 16.85 3.66
C TYR A 143 12.32 16.20 2.82
N GLY A 144 12.26 14.89 2.67
CA GLY A 144 13.26 14.13 1.92
C GLY A 144 14.47 13.71 2.75
N GLU A 145 14.58 14.09 4.01
CA GLU A 145 15.70 13.67 4.85
C GLU A 145 15.60 12.18 5.19
N LYS A 146 16.72 11.47 5.08
CA LYS A 146 16.78 10.03 5.38
C LYS A 146 16.69 9.82 6.89
N ILE A 147 15.77 8.95 7.31
CA ILE A 147 15.63 8.54 8.71
C ILE A 147 16.83 7.67 9.08
N PRO A 148 17.48 7.88 10.25
CA PRO A 148 18.67 7.13 10.66
C PRO A 148 18.47 5.60 10.66
N GLU A 149 17.31 5.14 11.13
CA GLU A 149 16.91 3.73 11.13
C GLU A 149 15.52 3.59 10.52
N LEU A 150 15.19 2.41 9.99
CA LEU A 150 13.86 2.13 9.45
C LEU A 150 12.80 2.38 10.52
N PHE A 151 11.93 3.34 10.27
CA PHE A 151 10.82 3.62 11.16
C PHE A 151 9.58 2.83 10.71
N ILE A 152 9.04 2.00 11.61
CA ILE A 152 7.83 1.23 11.36
C ILE A 152 6.76 1.70 12.33
N GLU A 153 5.66 2.17 11.78
CA GLU A 153 4.48 2.54 12.56
C GLU A 153 3.28 1.66 12.18
N THR A 154 2.32 1.58 13.09
CA THR A 154 1.10 0.80 12.91
C THR A 154 -0.10 1.72 12.88
N SER A 155 -1.07 1.45 12.02
CA SER A 155 -2.37 2.12 11.99
C SER A 155 -3.52 1.12 11.94
N THR A 156 -4.73 1.60 12.25
CA THR A 156 -5.95 0.82 12.02
C THR A 156 -6.19 0.62 10.52
N LYS A 157 -6.88 -0.48 10.17
CA LYS A 157 -7.23 -0.79 8.78
C LYS A 157 -8.73 -0.77 8.49
N LEU A 158 -9.53 -1.16 9.46
CA LEU A 158 -10.97 -1.37 9.26
C LEU A 158 -11.84 -0.25 9.81
N GLU A 159 -11.23 0.83 10.29
CA GLU A 159 -11.95 2.03 10.72
C GLU A 159 -12.27 2.94 9.51
N PRO A 160 -13.27 3.82 9.62
CA PRO A 160 -13.62 4.75 8.54
C PRO A 160 -12.46 5.69 8.14
N VAL A 161 -11.57 6.00 9.12
CA VAL A 161 -10.35 6.78 8.92
C VAL A 161 -9.22 6.06 9.65
N ASP A 162 -8.15 5.74 8.92
CA ASP A 162 -6.98 5.12 9.51
C ASP A 162 -6.30 6.06 10.50
N ARG A 163 -6.00 5.56 11.68
CA ARG A 163 -5.33 6.33 12.74
C ARG A 163 -4.09 5.58 13.25
N PRO A 164 -3.02 6.31 13.61
CA PRO A 164 -1.84 5.70 14.23
C PRO A 164 -2.20 5.01 15.54
N LEU A 165 -1.51 3.92 15.83
CA LEU A 165 -1.70 3.11 17.03
C LEU A 165 -0.40 2.96 17.80
N GLU A 166 -0.50 3.00 19.11
CA GLU A 166 0.56 2.49 19.99
C GLU A 166 0.53 0.95 20.03
N LYS A 167 1.68 0.32 20.28
CA LYS A 167 1.82 -1.14 20.32
C LYS A 167 0.77 -1.81 21.22
N LYS A 168 0.49 -1.25 22.39
CA LYS A 168 -0.49 -1.81 23.34
C LYS A 168 -1.89 -1.92 22.75
N GLU A 169 -2.33 -0.85 22.07
CA GLU A 169 -3.64 -0.83 21.41
C GLU A 169 -3.65 -1.74 20.18
N ALA A 170 -2.58 -1.71 19.36
CA ALA A 170 -2.44 -2.60 18.22
C ALA A 170 -2.58 -4.08 18.62
N LEU A 171 -1.93 -4.50 19.69
CA LEU A 171 -2.09 -5.85 20.23
C LEU A 171 -3.51 -6.15 20.69
N SER A 172 -4.15 -5.18 21.37
CA SER A 172 -5.51 -5.34 21.90
C SER A 172 -6.56 -5.57 20.81
N ILE A 173 -6.47 -4.85 19.69
CA ILE A 173 -7.48 -4.95 18.61
C ILE A 173 -7.19 -6.04 17.60
N SER A 174 -5.94 -6.50 17.51
CA SER A 174 -5.51 -7.46 16.48
C SER A 174 -5.52 -8.91 16.95
N GLY A 175 -5.59 -9.14 18.26
CA GLY A 175 -5.45 -10.49 18.84
C GLY A 175 -4.06 -11.11 18.66
N LEU A 176 -3.06 -10.31 18.31
CA LEU A 176 -1.67 -10.75 18.22
C LEU A 176 -1.06 -10.88 19.63
N THR A 177 -0.21 -11.88 19.81
CA THR A 177 0.74 -11.91 20.92
C THR A 177 1.89 -10.93 20.67
N GLU A 178 2.65 -10.58 21.71
CA GLU A 178 3.86 -9.75 21.52
C GLU A 178 4.89 -10.42 20.59
N GLU A 179 5.02 -11.73 20.69
CA GLU A 179 5.91 -12.52 19.83
C GLU A 179 5.48 -12.45 18.37
N GLU A 180 4.17 -12.64 18.09
CA GLU A 180 3.62 -12.51 16.72
C GLU A 180 3.80 -11.10 16.16
N TYR A 181 3.57 -10.07 16.97
CA TYR A 181 3.78 -8.68 16.57
C TYR A 181 5.26 -8.40 16.25
N ASN A 182 6.17 -8.84 17.10
CA ASN A 182 7.61 -8.68 16.85
C ASN A 182 8.06 -9.46 15.60
N ASN A 183 7.52 -10.67 15.38
CA ASN A 183 7.77 -11.44 14.15
C ASN A 183 7.31 -10.69 12.88
N ILE A 184 6.19 -9.97 12.96
CA ILE A 184 5.76 -9.09 11.85
C ILE A 184 6.80 -8.01 11.58
N LEU A 185 7.30 -7.32 12.62
CA LEU A 185 8.32 -6.27 12.46
C LEU A 185 9.61 -6.83 11.84
N GLU A 186 10.08 -7.97 12.29
CA GLU A 186 11.26 -8.64 11.71
C GLU A 186 11.02 -9.05 10.25
N THR A 187 9.83 -9.55 9.94
CA THR A 187 9.44 -9.92 8.59
C THR A 187 9.46 -8.70 7.66
N ILE A 188 8.90 -7.57 8.13
CA ILE A 188 8.92 -6.30 7.39
C ILE A 188 10.35 -5.85 7.14
N ILE A 189 11.22 -5.84 8.17
CA ILE A 189 12.62 -5.41 8.03
C ILE A 189 13.35 -6.25 6.97
N LYS A 190 13.16 -7.57 6.96
CA LYS A 190 13.79 -8.48 5.99
C LYS A 190 13.29 -8.23 4.56
N VAL A 191 11.96 -8.14 4.38
CA VAL A 191 11.36 -7.90 3.06
C VAL A 191 11.71 -6.51 2.55
N ASP A 192 11.62 -5.49 3.40
CA ASP A 192 11.87 -4.10 3.01
C ASP A 192 13.35 -3.85 2.68
N SER A 193 14.28 -4.50 3.39
CA SER A 193 15.70 -4.51 3.01
C SER A 193 15.94 -5.14 1.62
N LYS A 194 15.20 -6.20 1.28
CA LYS A 194 15.26 -6.81 -0.05
C LYS A 194 14.66 -5.88 -1.11
N MET A 195 13.52 -5.25 -0.80
CA MET A 195 12.86 -4.29 -1.68
C MET A 195 13.78 -3.12 -2.03
N SER A 196 14.38 -2.48 -1.02
CA SER A 196 15.30 -1.35 -1.21
C SER A 196 16.45 -1.71 -2.14
N LYS A 197 17.04 -2.91 -2.00
CA LYS A 197 18.13 -3.39 -2.86
C LYS A 197 17.67 -3.65 -4.31
N ILE A 198 16.45 -4.12 -4.51
CA ILE A 198 15.91 -4.38 -5.85
C ILE A 198 15.62 -3.07 -6.56
N VAL A 199 14.88 -2.15 -5.92
CA VAL A 199 14.48 -0.89 -6.54
C VAL A 199 15.68 0.03 -6.79
N GLU A 200 16.71 -0.04 -5.94
CA GLU A 200 17.97 0.69 -6.15
C GLU A 200 18.65 0.29 -7.45
N LYS A 201 18.63 -0.98 -7.84
CA LYS A 201 19.15 -1.45 -9.15
C LYS A 201 18.39 -0.84 -10.32
N GLY A 202 17.09 -0.56 -10.14
CA GLY A 202 16.26 0.17 -11.10
C GLY A 202 16.44 1.69 -11.05
N GLY A 203 17.41 2.20 -10.26
CA GLY A 203 17.66 3.63 -10.09
C GLY A 203 16.60 4.35 -9.26
N LEU A 204 15.88 3.61 -8.40
CA LEU A 204 14.84 4.14 -7.52
C LEU A 204 15.31 4.20 -6.07
N ILE A 205 14.69 5.07 -5.29
CA ILE A 205 14.72 5.09 -3.84
C ILE A 205 13.36 4.66 -3.33
N HIS A 206 13.31 3.65 -2.46
CA HIS A 206 12.11 3.31 -1.70
C HIS A 206 12.01 4.26 -0.50
N VAL A 207 10.97 5.07 -0.49
CA VAL A 207 10.80 6.16 0.49
C VAL A 207 10.00 5.70 1.69
N ASP A 208 8.83 5.17 1.44
CA ASP A 208 7.94 4.54 2.40
C ASP A 208 7.01 3.56 1.70
N GLY A 209 6.37 2.70 2.48
CA GLY A 209 5.42 1.75 1.95
C GLY A 209 4.60 1.09 3.04
N LYS A 210 3.49 0.48 2.62
CA LYS A 210 2.52 -0.18 3.50
C LYS A 210 2.51 -1.68 3.28
N LYS A 211 2.36 -2.43 4.37
CA LYS A 211 2.23 -3.89 4.35
C LYS A 211 1.09 -4.35 5.23
N GLU A 212 0.38 -5.36 4.78
CA GLU A 212 -0.79 -5.92 5.42
C GLU A 212 -0.62 -7.42 5.62
N PHE A 213 -1.16 -7.92 6.72
CA PHE A 213 -0.99 -9.32 7.10
C PHE A 213 -2.32 -9.96 7.49
N GLY A 214 -2.34 -11.27 7.41
CA GLY A 214 -3.39 -12.13 7.95
C GLY A 214 -2.81 -13.37 8.61
N MET A 215 -3.61 -14.03 9.41
CA MET A 215 -3.34 -15.37 9.90
C MET A 215 -4.10 -16.38 9.04
N ASN A 216 -3.45 -17.46 8.64
CA ASN A 216 -4.10 -18.55 7.91
C ASN A 216 -4.89 -19.49 8.83
N GLU A 217 -5.38 -20.62 8.31
CA GLU A 217 -6.14 -21.63 9.07
C GLU A 217 -5.32 -22.30 10.19
N GLU A 218 -4.00 -22.35 10.06
CA GLU A 218 -3.04 -22.87 11.05
C GLU A 218 -2.54 -21.79 12.03
N ARG A 219 -3.03 -20.54 11.91
CA ARG A 219 -2.54 -19.35 12.61
C ARG A 219 -1.08 -19.02 12.27
N THR A 220 -0.67 -19.27 11.05
CA THR A 220 0.63 -18.84 10.54
C THR A 220 0.49 -17.49 9.85
N LEU A 221 1.44 -16.59 10.12
CA LEU A 221 1.49 -15.26 9.51
C LEU A 221 1.64 -15.34 7.98
N MET A 222 0.89 -14.52 7.27
CA MET A 222 0.85 -14.49 5.83
C MET A 222 0.71 -13.04 5.35
N PHE A 223 1.48 -12.63 4.33
CA PHE A 223 1.21 -11.38 3.63
C PHE A 223 -0.12 -11.46 2.90
N ILE A 224 -0.91 -10.41 3.02
CA ILE A 224 -2.16 -10.25 2.27
C ILE A 224 -2.14 -8.92 1.52
N ASP A 225 -3.02 -8.82 0.53
CA ASP A 225 -3.03 -7.73 -0.42
C ASP A 225 -1.70 -7.61 -1.18
N VAL A 226 -1.47 -6.52 -1.86
CA VAL A 226 -0.23 -6.22 -2.56
C VAL A 226 0.53 -5.11 -1.84
N PHE A 227 1.84 -5.10 -1.96
CA PHE A 227 2.72 -4.07 -1.44
C PHE A 227 3.82 -3.77 -2.46
N GLY A 228 4.57 -2.70 -2.26
CA GLY A 228 5.67 -2.33 -3.14
C GLY A 228 5.26 -1.80 -4.50
N THR A 229 3.98 -1.54 -4.70
CA THR A 229 3.45 -1.01 -5.97
C THR A 229 3.45 0.52 -5.99
N ALA A 230 3.38 1.10 -7.18
CA ALA A 230 3.28 2.54 -7.34
C ALA A 230 2.01 3.19 -6.72
N ASP A 231 1.03 2.39 -6.25
CA ASP A 231 -0.14 2.86 -5.50
C ASP A 231 0.04 2.83 -3.98
N GLU A 232 0.74 1.82 -3.47
CA GLU A 232 0.87 1.57 -2.03
C GLU A 232 2.15 2.15 -1.44
N ASP A 233 3.22 2.24 -2.25
CA ASP A 233 4.53 2.68 -1.82
C ASP A 233 4.94 3.97 -2.55
N ARG A 234 5.82 4.76 -1.92
CA ARG A 234 6.40 5.97 -2.51
C ARG A 234 7.81 5.67 -3.00
N PHE A 235 8.11 6.16 -4.21
CA PHE A 235 9.42 6.03 -4.83
C PHE A 235 9.91 7.36 -5.37
N TRP A 236 11.22 7.61 -5.25
CA TRP A 236 11.90 8.74 -5.89
C TRP A 236 12.93 8.26 -6.90
N ASP A 237 13.21 9.11 -7.89
CA ASP A 237 14.34 8.90 -8.78
C ASP A 237 15.66 9.13 -8.02
N LYS A 238 16.52 8.09 -7.97
CA LYS A 238 17.76 8.14 -7.19
C LYS A 238 18.71 9.24 -7.67
N LYS A 239 18.88 9.36 -8.99
CA LYS A 239 19.81 10.34 -9.58
C LYS A 239 19.34 11.78 -9.31
N LEU A 240 18.04 12.03 -9.40
CA LEU A 240 17.49 13.35 -9.10
C LEU A 240 17.53 13.67 -7.61
N TYR A 241 17.29 12.68 -6.77
CA TYR A 241 17.43 12.83 -5.31
C TYR A 241 18.87 13.21 -4.91
N GLU A 242 19.90 12.57 -5.50
CA GLU A 242 21.32 12.91 -5.29
C GLU A 242 21.65 14.35 -5.73
N GLN A 243 20.84 14.95 -6.60
CA GLN A 243 20.90 16.35 -7.00
C GLN A 243 20.03 17.29 -6.13
N GLY A 244 19.46 16.77 -5.05
CA GLY A 244 18.58 17.54 -4.15
C GLY A 244 17.15 17.70 -4.65
N GLN A 245 16.71 16.90 -5.63
CA GLN A 245 15.36 16.96 -6.21
C GLN A 245 14.56 15.71 -5.84
N MET A 246 13.52 15.83 -5.02
CA MET A 246 12.59 14.76 -4.73
C MET A 246 11.51 14.70 -5.80
N VAL A 247 11.71 13.82 -6.78
CA VAL A 247 10.75 13.62 -7.89
C VAL A 247 9.91 12.37 -7.61
N GLU A 248 8.64 12.58 -7.40
CA GLU A 248 7.67 11.53 -7.08
C GLU A 248 7.36 10.66 -8.30
N LEU A 249 7.60 9.35 -8.18
CA LEU A 249 7.40 8.35 -9.24
C LEU A 249 6.29 7.34 -8.89
N SER A 250 5.31 7.78 -8.14
CA SER A 250 4.19 6.96 -7.69
C SER A 250 2.87 7.72 -7.84
N LYS A 251 1.80 7.19 -7.28
CA LYS A 251 0.51 7.89 -7.15
C LYS A 251 0.65 9.29 -6.52
N GLU A 252 1.72 9.54 -5.77
CA GLU A 252 2.04 10.85 -5.21
C GLU A 252 2.21 11.92 -6.30
N PHE A 253 2.69 11.55 -7.50
CA PHE A 253 2.74 12.46 -8.65
C PHE A 253 1.36 13.07 -8.97
N VAL A 254 0.31 12.25 -8.93
CA VAL A 254 -1.07 12.71 -9.16
C VAL A 254 -1.59 13.54 -7.98
N ARG A 255 -1.23 13.16 -6.73
CA ARG A 255 -1.57 13.97 -5.55
C ARG A 255 -0.98 15.37 -5.64
N GLN A 256 0.29 15.49 -6.05
CA GLN A 256 0.95 16.78 -6.22
C GLN A 256 0.26 17.67 -7.26
N TYR A 257 -0.28 17.09 -8.33
CA TYR A 257 -1.09 17.84 -9.28
C TYR A 257 -2.31 18.50 -8.61
N TYR A 258 -3.10 17.71 -7.85
CA TYR A 258 -4.28 18.24 -7.17
C TYR A 258 -3.96 19.16 -5.98
N ILE A 259 -2.77 19.05 -5.40
CA ILE A 259 -2.28 20.03 -4.41
C ILE A 259 -1.99 21.36 -5.10
N LYS A 260 -1.26 21.32 -6.21
CA LYS A 260 -0.88 22.53 -6.98
C LYS A 260 -2.08 23.25 -7.61
N THR A 261 -3.13 22.53 -7.97
CA THR A 261 -4.38 23.13 -8.49
C THR A 261 -5.29 23.68 -7.41
N GLY A 262 -4.94 23.54 -6.12
CA GLY A 262 -5.73 24.00 -4.97
C GLY A 262 -6.85 23.06 -4.53
N TYR A 263 -7.13 21.98 -5.28
CA TYR A 263 -8.24 21.06 -4.96
C TYR A 263 -8.12 20.45 -3.55
N LYS A 264 -6.89 20.06 -3.14
CA LYS A 264 -6.70 19.51 -1.78
C LYS A 264 -7.16 20.49 -0.70
N THR A 265 -6.81 21.75 -0.84
CA THR A 265 -7.19 22.79 0.14
C THR A 265 -8.71 22.95 0.20
N GLU A 266 -9.36 23.09 -0.96
CA GLU A 266 -10.82 23.20 -1.05
C GLU A 266 -11.54 22.01 -0.43
N LEU A 267 -11.08 20.78 -0.73
CA LEU A 267 -11.65 19.55 -0.17
C LEU A 267 -11.53 19.48 1.34
N TYR A 268 -10.34 19.80 1.89
CA TYR A 268 -10.11 19.71 3.33
C TYR A 268 -10.83 20.82 4.09
N ASP A 269 -10.94 22.02 3.52
CA ASP A 269 -11.74 23.11 4.08
C ASP A 269 -13.23 22.74 4.14
N ALA A 270 -13.76 22.08 3.10
CA ALA A 270 -15.14 21.62 3.11
C ALA A 270 -15.36 20.54 4.19
N ARG A 271 -14.43 19.60 4.35
CA ARG A 271 -14.48 18.56 5.40
C ARG A 271 -14.47 19.17 6.80
N GLU A 272 -13.59 20.13 7.06
CA GLU A 272 -13.47 20.78 8.35
C GLU A 272 -14.74 21.57 8.72
N LYS A 273 -15.35 22.20 7.71
CA LYS A 273 -16.59 22.98 7.89
C LYS A 273 -17.87 22.14 7.84
N GLY A 274 -17.76 20.81 7.62
CA GLY A 274 -18.94 19.95 7.46
C GLY A 274 -19.79 20.32 6.24
N GLN A 275 -19.19 20.90 5.20
CA GLN A 275 -19.83 21.28 3.95
C GLN A 275 -19.78 20.14 2.93
N PRO A 276 -20.63 20.17 1.88
CA PRO A 276 -20.52 19.22 0.77
C PRO A 276 -19.10 19.25 0.15
N GLU A 277 -18.50 18.08 0.02
CA GLU A 277 -17.19 17.96 -0.59
C GLU A 277 -17.23 18.29 -2.09
N PRO A 278 -16.29 19.07 -2.63
CA PRO A 278 -16.21 19.33 -4.06
C PRO A 278 -15.96 18.05 -4.85
N ASP A 279 -16.51 17.99 -6.06
CA ASP A 279 -16.18 16.92 -7.00
C ASP A 279 -14.74 17.04 -7.46
N ILE A 280 -14.04 15.89 -7.53
CA ILE A 280 -12.67 15.90 -8.05
C ILE A 280 -12.69 16.04 -9.57
N PRO A 281 -11.96 17.02 -10.14
CA PRO A 281 -11.90 17.19 -11.61
C PRO A 281 -11.22 16.01 -12.30
N ALA A 282 -11.58 15.76 -13.56
CA ALA A 282 -10.84 14.82 -14.40
C ALA A 282 -9.42 15.33 -14.67
N LEU A 283 -8.48 14.39 -14.86
CA LEU A 283 -7.13 14.72 -15.31
C LEU A 283 -7.15 15.16 -16.79
N PRO A 284 -6.32 16.14 -17.18
CA PRO A 284 -6.08 16.46 -18.60
C PRO A 284 -5.53 15.25 -19.36
N GLU A 285 -5.83 15.13 -20.66
CA GLU A 285 -5.40 13.99 -21.49
C GLU A 285 -3.89 13.78 -21.51
N ASN A 286 -3.12 14.86 -21.61
CA ASN A 286 -1.66 14.77 -21.52
C ASN A 286 -1.17 14.24 -20.18
N MET A 287 -1.86 14.57 -19.09
CA MET A 287 -1.56 14.04 -17.75
C MET A 287 -1.92 12.55 -17.65
N ILE A 288 -3.05 12.11 -18.19
CA ILE A 288 -3.44 10.69 -18.24
C ILE A 288 -2.34 9.88 -18.91
N LYS A 289 -1.83 10.36 -20.06
CA LYS A 289 -0.71 9.71 -20.76
C LYS A 289 0.56 9.67 -19.90
N GLN A 290 0.95 10.80 -19.30
CA GLN A 290 2.12 10.87 -18.44
C GLN A 290 2.03 9.90 -17.24
N VAL A 291 0.86 9.81 -16.61
CA VAL A 291 0.62 8.89 -15.48
C VAL A 291 0.67 7.45 -15.97
N SER A 292 0.08 7.12 -17.11
CA SER A 292 0.18 5.77 -17.69
C SER A 292 1.64 5.38 -17.97
N ASP A 293 2.40 6.26 -18.63
CA ASP A 293 3.82 6.05 -18.93
C ASP A 293 4.65 5.90 -17.62
N LEU A 294 4.29 6.65 -16.57
CA LEU A 294 4.91 6.56 -15.25
C LEU A 294 4.69 5.17 -14.63
N TYR A 295 3.46 4.66 -14.59
CA TYR A 295 3.17 3.33 -14.03
C TYR A 295 3.88 2.21 -14.81
N ILE A 296 3.93 2.31 -16.15
CA ILE A 296 4.68 1.36 -16.98
C ILE A 296 6.17 1.43 -16.65
N ASN A 297 6.75 2.63 -16.57
CA ASN A 297 8.16 2.83 -16.24
C ASN A 297 8.49 2.29 -14.84
N MET A 298 7.61 2.52 -13.86
CA MET A 298 7.77 1.98 -12.51
C MET A 298 7.80 0.46 -12.52
N TYR A 299 6.87 -0.19 -13.22
CA TYR A 299 6.88 -1.64 -13.39
C TYR A 299 8.21 -2.13 -13.96
N GLU A 300 8.70 -1.53 -15.06
CA GLU A 300 9.96 -1.94 -15.69
C GLU A 300 11.18 -1.72 -14.76
N ARG A 301 11.23 -0.61 -14.05
CA ARG A 301 12.33 -0.28 -13.11
C ARG A 301 12.32 -1.17 -11.87
N ILE A 302 11.14 -1.50 -11.34
CA ILE A 302 11.00 -2.36 -10.15
C ILE A 302 11.33 -3.80 -10.50
N THR A 303 10.72 -4.34 -11.56
CA THR A 303 10.83 -5.77 -11.87
C THR A 303 12.03 -6.13 -12.74
N GLY A 304 12.57 -5.18 -13.49
CA GLY A 304 13.56 -5.40 -14.54
C GLY A 304 12.99 -6.03 -15.81
N GLU A 305 11.68 -6.23 -15.90
CA GLU A 305 11.00 -6.81 -17.05
C GLU A 305 10.44 -5.72 -17.97
N LYS A 306 10.47 -5.96 -19.28
CA LYS A 306 9.77 -5.09 -20.23
C LYS A 306 8.26 -5.27 -20.12
N PHE A 307 7.52 -4.16 -20.18
CA PHE A 307 6.07 -4.21 -20.07
C PHE A 307 5.43 -4.78 -21.35
N ARG A 308 5.95 -4.42 -22.52
CA ARG A 308 5.55 -4.86 -23.87
C ARG A 308 6.78 -5.22 -24.68
#